data_26983009980ee54852208f10a0dce6d1
#
_entry.id   26983009980ee54852208f10a0dce6d1
#
_cell.length_a   1.000
_cell.length_b   1.000
_cell.length_c   1.000
_cell.angle_alpha   90.00
_cell.angle_beta   90.00
_cell.angle_gamma   90.00
#
_symmetry.space_group_name_H-M   'P 1'
#
loop_
_entity.id
_entity.type
_entity.pdbx_description
1 polymer ?
#
loop_
_entity_poly.entity_id
_entity_poly.type
_entity_poly.pdbx_seq_one_letter_code
_entity_poly.pdbx_strand_id
1 'polypeptide(L)'
;MREGSKHVLIATSLLLAGLPALILGQNPPPAKKLPAGPAAPQSTHYPIFILAFGNNPNWSLRIGQKGPERMDRPGYPPIPLEPSDVIHETAADSWTYHAKDSATGAVVSLHLTREACTDATNDTLTPAPPPSGKYSFRASVDHAQVGSFKGCARIAAELFPKINNQPDKQEDDAKKKPPVPVSTVTTFKSPVAVAYLNPSQQLVFKRGSVPRIIPGKPGYDLSISHDGKKLLFTRDEGPGAVRSINQYDFDSNSVNELLRGSVRNPVWSPDDSRVAFLNYQDAKWQLWTFPPGDTAKAAALSTDDFDSIQGWSDAHTILVMRQNLSELAWIAEDGKPTQAVSLNDICAPDFRPSANLSVRLNPANPDLVVISALFTHPPQGVPVGEKEGEIKGLFLYEFRSKRRVTMPVPNLAAASPEWSRDGFQVFFTGADSSRRSATYRMFWDGIGLQKYLSGTSLVIGL
;
A
#
# COMPACT_ATOMS: atom_id res chain seq x y z
N MET A 1 -12.07 41.69 50.87
CA MET A 1 -11.02 42.68 50.52
C MET A 1 -10.69 42.41 49.08
N ARG A 2 -11.31 43.08 48.09
CA ARG A 2 -10.90 44.39 47.51
C ARG A 2 -9.42 44.26 47.04
N GLU A 3 -9.04 44.48 45.83
CA GLU A 3 -9.33 45.40 44.70
C GLU A 3 -8.48 44.90 43.54
N GLY A 4 -8.63 45.06 42.28
CA GLY A 4 -9.26 46.09 41.46
C GLY A 4 -8.54 46.13 40.14
N SER A 5 -9.22 45.98 39.10
CA SER A 5 -9.37 46.83 37.91
C SER A 5 -8.14 47.52 37.32
N LYS A 6 -7.93 47.42 36.01
CA LYS A 6 -8.03 48.58 35.09
C LYS A 6 -7.85 48.20 33.61
N HIS A 7 -8.88 48.57 32.86
CA HIS A 7 -8.90 48.68 31.39
C HIS A 7 -8.01 49.78 30.87
N VAL A 8 -7.41 49.61 29.68
CA VAL A 8 -7.12 50.74 28.78
C VAL A 8 -7.51 50.35 27.37
N LEU A 9 -8.57 50.97 26.89
CA LEU A 9 -8.96 51.14 25.49
C LEU A 9 -8.17 52.33 24.95
N ILE A 10 -7.57 52.20 23.77
CA ILE A 10 -7.25 53.37 22.92
C ILE A 10 -7.77 53.09 21.51
N ALA A 11 -8.83 53.81 21.17
CA ALA A 11 -9.33 53.96 19.81
C ALA A 11 -8.64 55.19 19.20
N THR A 12 -8.15 55.08 17.97
CA THR A 12 -7.86 56.25 17.14
C THR A 12 -8.36 56.00 15.73
N SER A 13 -9.43 56.68 15.41
CA SER A 13 -9.99 56.86 14.09
C SER A 13 -9.19 57.90 13.31
N LEU A 14 -8.91 57.63 12.04
CA LEU A 14 -8.61 58.70 11.10
C LEU A 14 -9.31 58.39 9.76
N LEU A 15 -10.31 59.20 9.51
CA LEU A 15 -10.98 59.37 8.21
C LEU A 15 -10.02 60.19 7.30
N LEU A 16 -9.87 59.74 6.07
CA LEU A 16 -9.51 60.63 4.95
C LEU A 16 -10.26 60.19 3.70
N ALA A 17 -11.14 61.07 3.27
CA ALA A 17 -11.89 61.02 2.02
C ALA A 17 -10.95 61.41 0.86
N GLY A 18 -11.10 60.73 -0.26
CA GLY A 18 -10.43 61.08 -1.51
C GLY A 18 -11.17 60.50 -2.73
N LEU A 19 -11.65 61.36 -3.54
CA LEU A 19 -12.49 61.28 -4.74
C LEU A 19 -12.10 60.22 -5.79
N PRO A 20 -13.07 59.76 -6.60
CA PRO A 20 -12.79 58.80 -7.68
C PRO A 20 -12.29 59.51 -8.94
N ALA A 21 -11.16 59.04 -9.46
CA ALA A 21 -10.70 59.36 -10.82
C ALA A 21 -11.27 58.32 -11.79
N LEU A 22 -12.15 58.81 -12.68
CA LEU A 22 -12.57 58.12 -13.90
C LEU A 22 -11.32 57.91 -14.79
N ILE A 23 -10.90 56.69 -14.94
CA ILE A 23 -9.95 56.31 -16.01
C ILE A 23 -10.75 55.57 -17.09
N LEU A 24 -10.95 56.26 -18.20
CA LEU A 24 -11.51 55.74 -19.46
C LEU A 24 -10.71 54.50 -19.92
N GLY A 25 -11.47 53.44 -20.21
CA GLY A 25 -10.93 52.18 -20.68
C GLY A 25 -10.17 52.35 -22.01
N GLN A 26 -8.92 51.98 -21.98
CA GLN A 26 -8.20 51.56 -23.19
C GLN A 26 -8.09 50.04 -23.17
N ASN A 27 -8.73 49.40 -24.13
CA ASN A 27 -8.54 47.97 -24.35
C ASN A 27 -7.05 47.70 -24.61
N PRO A 28 -6.42 46.76 -23.93
CA PRO A 28 -5.06 46.37 -24.25
C PRO A 28 -5.05 45.77 -25.68
N PRO A 29 -4.02 46.05 -26.46
CA PRO A 29 -3.89 45.48 -27.80
C PRO A 29 -3.84 43.93 -27.69
N PRO A 30 -4.38 43.22 -28.70
CA PRO A 30 -4.39 41.76 -28.66
C PRO A 30 -2.96 41.25 -28.56
N ALA A 31 -2.72 40.41 -27.53
CA ALA A 31 -1.43 39.78 -27.30
C ALA A 31 -1.03 39.00 -28.57
N LYS A 32 0.07 39.41 -29.23
CA LYS A 32 0.69 38.66 -30.32
C LYS A 32 0.97 37.25 -29.78
N LYS A 33 0.28 36.22 -30.35
CA LYS A 33 0.67 34.82 -30.14
C LYS A 33 2.14 34.71 -30.53
N LEU A 34 2.99 34.50 -29.54
CA LEU A 34 4.35 34.02 -29.76
C LEU A 34 4.25 32.72 -30.60
N PRO A 35 5.07 32.56 -31.64
CA PRO A 35 5.14 31.28 -32.34
C PRO A 35 5.42 30.19 -31.27
N ALA A 36 4.63 29.12 -31.32
CA ALA A 36 4.85 27.96 -30.47
C ALA A 36 6.31 27.54 -30.68
N GLY A 37 7.10 27.63 -29.62
CA GLY A 37 8.45 27.08 -29.63
C GLY A 37 8.39 25.59 -30.00
N PRO A 38 9.47 25.01 -30.54
CA PRO A 38 9.52 23.59 -30.85
C PRO A 38 9.00 22.85 -29.64
N ALA A 39 8.00 22.01 -29.88
CA ALA A 39 7.42 21.18 -28.82
C ALA A 39 8.59 20.51 -28.09
N ALA A 40 8.70 20.72 -26.77
CA ALA A 40 9.68 20.03 -25.95
C ALA A 40 9.56 18.55 -26.30
N PRO A 41 10.66 17.82 -26.50
CA PRO A 41 10.59 16.40 -26.80
C PRO A 41 9.73 15.79 -25.69
N GLN A 42 8.60 15.21 -26.09
CA GLN A 42 7.73 14.52 -25.15
C GLN A 42 8.59 13.49 -24.49
N SER A 43 8.82 13.65 -23.19
CA SER A 43 9.58 12.70 -22.42
C SER A 43 8.87 11.36 -22.56
N THR A 44 9.47 10.48 -23.34
CA THR A 44 9.01 9.12 -23.59
C THR A 44 9.23 8.24 -22.37
N HIS A 45 9.05 8.77 -21.16
CA HIS A 45 9.13 8.01 -19.94
C HIS A 45 7.90 7.11 -19.84
N TYR A 46 8.11 5.94 -20.33
CA TYR A 46 7.16 4.85 -20.26
C TYR A 46 7.30 4.10 -18.93
N PRO A 47 6.39 3.27 -18.65
CA PRO A 47 5.52 3.22 -17.50
C PRO A 47 6.24 2.95 -16.21
N ILE A 48 5.56 3.24 -15.13
CA ILE A 48 6.07 3.14 -13.77
C ILE A 48 6.50 1.72 -13.41
N PHE A 49 5.87 0.71 -14.03
CA PHE A 49 6.16 -0.71 -13.83
C PHE A 49 6.01 -1.53 -15.10
N ILE A 50 6.99 -2.40 -15.34
CA ILE A 50 6.88 -3.50 -16.29
C ILE A 50 7.12 -4.79 -15.51
N LEU A 51 6.22 -5.76 -15.66
CA LEU A 51 6.42 -7.12 -15.24
C LEU A 51 6.42 -8.00 -16.50
N ALA A 52 7.59 -8.52 -16.85
CA ALA A 52 7.75 -9.50 -17.91
C ALA A 52 8.04 -10.88 -17.30
N PHE A 53 7.53 -11.93 -17.92
CA PHE A 53 7.63 -13.30 -17.39
C PHE A 53 7.42 -14.35 -18.48
N GLY A 54 7.88 -15.55 -18.24
CA GLY A 54 7.68 -16.71 -19.10
C GLY A 54 7.86 -18.03 -18.35
N ASN A 55 7.41 -19.12 -18.94
CA ASN A 55 7.36 -20.44 -18.31
C ASN A 55 8.34 -21.46 -18.89
N ASN A 56 8.95 -21.17 -20.00
CA ASN A 56 9.86 -22.13 -20.64
C ASN A 56 11.17 -21.46 -21.08
N PRO A 57 12.18 -21.46 -20.22
CA PRO A 57 12.16 -21.78 -18.78
C PRO A 57 11.40 -20.74 -17.96
N ASN A 58 11.08 -21.05 -16.70
CA ASN A 58 10.45 -20.07 -15.80
C ASN A 58 11.37 -18.90 -15.51
N TRP A 59 10.87 -17.70 -15.68
CA TRP A 59 11.56 -16.46 -15.35
C TRP A 59 10.57 -15.32 -15.11
N SER A 60 11.00 -14.31 -14.39
CA SER A 60 10.31 -13.02 -14.32
C SER A 60 11.31 -11.88 -14.26
N LEU A 61 10.94 -10.74 -14.83
CA LEU A 61 11.72 -9.51 -14.82
C LEU A 61 10.84 -8.38 -14.35
N ARG A 62 11.28 -7.67 -13.33
CA ARG A 62 10.59 -6.50 -12.79
C ARG A 62 11.39 -5.27 -13.09
N ILE A 63 10.76 -4.30 -13.75
CA ILE A 63 11.35 -3.06 -14.20
C ILE A 63 10.53 -1.88 -13.69
N GLY A 64 11.20 -0.82 -13.30
CA GLY A 64 10.58 0.42 -12.95
C GLY A 64 11.41 1.62 -13.36
N GLN A 65 10.80 2.79 -13.35
CA GLN A 65 11.41 4.03 -13.85
C GLN A 65 12.64 4.48 -13.05
N LYS A 66 12.72 4.15 -11.76
CA LYS A 66 13.87 4.38 -10.89
C LYS A 66 13.85 3.33 -9.79
N GLY A 67 14.78 2.42 -9.74
CA GLY A 67 14.88 1.51 -8.62
C GLY A 67 15.57 0.19 -8.90
N PRO A 68 15.80 -0.61 -7.87
CA PRO A 68 16.41 -1.89 -8.06
C PRO A 68 15.44 -2.78 -8.81
N GLU A 69 15.83 -3.02 -10.00
CA GLU A 69 15.18 -3.93 -10.90
C GLU A 69 15.84 -5.26 -10.75
N ARG A 70 15.10 -6.31 -10.98
CA ARG A 70 15.65 -7.64 -10.84
C ARG A 70 15.03 -8.64 -11.79
N MET A 71 15.82 -9.61 -12.17
CA MET A 71 15.38 -10.81 -12.86
C MET A 71 15.42 -12.00 -11.92
N ASP A 72 14.30 -12.70 -11.80
CA ASP A 72 14.15 -13.90 -10.98
C ASP A 72 14.05 -15.13 -11.89
N ARG A 73 14.73 -16.20 -11.48
CA ARG A 73 14.65 -17.53 -12.12
C ARG A 73 14.59 -18.58 -11.02
N PRO A 74 13.57 -19.45 -11.01
CA PRO A 74 13.47 -20.50 -10.01
C PRO A 74 14.73 -21.37 -9.96
N GLY A 75 15.24 -21.59 -8.75
CA GLY A 75 16.46 -22.35 -8.52
C GLY A 75 17.79 -21.60 -8.70
N TYR A 76 17.72 -20.31 -9.01
CA TYR A 76 18.91 -19.46 -9.14
C TYR A 76 18.76 -18.20 -8.27
N PRO A 77 19.89 -17.60 -7.80
CA PRO A 77 19.84 -16.33 -7.12
C PRO A 77 19.22 -15.24 -8.00
N PRO A 78 18.46 -14.30 -7.42
CA PRO A 78 17.97 -13.13 -8.15
C PRO A 78 19.12 -12.32 -8.74
N ILE A 79 18.94 -11.82 -9.95
CA ILE A 79 19.89 -10.94 -10.63
C ILE A 79 19.42 -9.50 -10.38
N PRO A 80 20.10 -8.71 -9.54
CA PRO A 80 19.79 -7.30 -9.36
C PRO A 80 20.25 -6.52 -10.59
N LEU A 81 19.41 -5.60 -11.06
CA LEU A 81 19.67 -4.79 -12.24
C LEU A 81 19.87 -3.33 -11.86
N GLU A 82 20.83 -2.68 -12.51
CA GLU A 82 20.93 -1.22 -12.46
C GLU A 82 19.87 -0.61 -13.38
N PRO A 83 19.16 0.44 -12.91
CA PRO A 83 18.12 1.08 -13.70
C PRO A 83 18.69 1.72 -14.97
N SER A 84 17.91 1.67 -16.02
CA SER A 84 18.25 2.25 -17.31
C SER A 84 17.02 2.95 -17.93
N ASP A 85 17.24 3.72 -18.97
CA ASP A 85 16.18 4.37 -19.71
C ASP A 85 15.48 3.39 -20.64
N VAL A 86 14.18 3.63 -20.85
CA VAL A 86 13.36 2.87 -21.80
C VAL A 86 13.27 3.64 -23.11
N ILE A 87 13.60 2.98 -24.20
CA ILE A 87 13.47 3.52 -25.56
C ILE A 87 12.18 2.99 -26.16
N HIS A 88 11.33 3.91 -26.64
CA HIS A 88 10.09 3.58 -27.33
C HIS A 88 10.24 3.82 -28.84
N GLU A 89 10.03 2.76 -29.60
CA GLU A 89 10.02 2.80 -31.05
C GLU A 89 8.56 2.89 -31.55
N THR A 90 8.07 4.11 -31.75
CA THR A 90 6.68 4.38 -32.12
C THR A 90 6.25 3.71 -33.43
N ALA A 91 7.14 3.57 -34.40
CA ALA A 91 6.82 2.96 -35.69
C ALA A 91 6.52 1.47 -35.62
N ALA A 92 7.09 0.76 -34.62
CA ALA A 92 6.91 -0.67 -34.42
C ALA A 92 5.98 -0.99 -33.24
N ASP A 93 5.46 0.02 -32.54
CA ASP A 93 4.72 -0.12 -31.28
C ASP A 93 5.48 -1.06 -30.31
N SER A 94 6.75 -0.82 -30.18
CA SER A 94 7.70 -1.61 -29.42
C SER A 94 8.52 -0.76 -28.46
N TRP A 95 9.04 -1.39 -27.41
CA TRP A 95 9.87 -0.75 -26.39
C TRP A 95 11.09 -1.61 -26.15
N THR A 96 12.23 -0.96 -26.05
CA THR A 96 13.48 -1.61 -25.65
C THR A 96 13.95 -0.98 -24.35
N TYR A 97 14.24 -1.82 -23.39
CA TYR A 97 14.80 -1.46 -22.10
C TYR A 97 16.18 -2.06 -21.96
N HIS A 98 17.14 -1.25 -21.55
CA HIS A 98 18.51 -1.69 -21.29
C HIS A 98 18.87 -1.50 -19.83
N ALA A 99 19.36 -2.53 -19.20
CA ALA A 99 19.89 -2.52 -17.85
C ALA A 99 21.25 -3.22 -17.80
N LYS A 100 21.89 -3.14 -16.65
CA LYS A 100 23.09 -3.92 -16.34
C LYS A 100 22.83 -4.78 -15.13
N ASP A 101 23.28 -6.00 -15.17
CA ASP A 101 23.39 -6.84 -13.98
C ASP A 101 24.38 -6.16 -13.02
N SER A 102 23.92 -5.79 -11.83
CA SER A 102 24.71 -5.05 -10.82
C SER A 102 25.90 -5.85 -10.30
N ALA A 103 25.85 -7.19 -10.38
CA ALA A 103 26.91 -8.06 -9.90
C ALA A 103 28.02 -8.29 -10.92
N THR A 104 27.65 -8.37 -12.21
CA THR A 104 28.57 -8.78 -13.28
C THR A 104 28.86 -7.69 -14.30
N GLY A 105 28.05 -6.62 -14.33
CA GLY A 105 28.08 -5.57 -15.35
C GLY A 105 27.54 -6.04 -16.71
N ALA A 106 26.99 -7.25 -16.82
CA ALA A 106 26.48 -7.79 -18.06
C ALA A 106 25.24 -6.99 -18.52
N VAL A 107 25.13 -6.74 -19.82
CA VAL A 107 23.98 -6.04 -20.40
C VAL A 107 22.77 -6.96 -20.41
N VAL A 108 21.65 -6.42 -19.99
CA VAL A 108 20.33 -7.04 -20.03
C VAL A 108 19.42 -6.17 -20.89
N SER A 109 18.85 -6.74 -21.94
CA SER A 109 17.93 -6.06 -22.83
C SER A 109 16.55 -6.69 -22.77
N LEU A 110 15.52 -5.92 -22.47
CA LEU A 110 14.14 -6.33 -22.57
C LEU A 110 13.50 -5.67 -23.79
N HIS A 111 12.96 -6.47 -24.67
CA HIS A 111 12.15 -6.02 -25.80
C HIS A 111 10.70 -6.37 -25.57
N LEU A 112 9.83 -5.36 -25.67
CA LEU A 112 8.39 -5.48 -25.58
C LEU A 112 7.78 -5.10 -26.93
N THR A 113 6.85 -5.90 -27.41
CA THR A 113 6.05 -5.60 -28.59
C THR A 113 4.58 -5.64 -28.18
N ARG A 114 3.80 -4.63 -28.61
CA ARG A 114 2.35 -4.63 -28.38
C ARG A 114 1.70 -5.68 -29.27
N GLU A 115 1.60 -6.86 -28.72
CA GLU A 115 1.02 -8.03 -29.36
C GLU A 115 0.35 -8.88 -28.28
N ALA A 116 -0.85 -9.37 -28.58
CA ALA A 116 -1.55 -10.26 -27.67
C ALA A 116 -0.72 -11.53 -27.38
N CYS A 117 -0.39 -11.72 -26.12
CA CYS A 117 0.46 -12.82 -25.66
C CYS A 117 -0.34 -13.71 -24.70
N THR A 118 -0.34 -15.00 -24.95
CA THR A 118 -0.85 -16.02 -24.04
C THR A 118 0.31 -16.85 -23.55
N ASP A 119 0.53 -16.85 -22.26
CA ASP A 119 1.47 -17.75 -21.62
C ASP A 119 0.68 -18.55 -20.57
N ALA A 120 0.69 -19.87 -20.70
CA ALA A 120 -0.02 -20.77 -19.80
C ALA A 120 0.79 -20.89 -18.51
N THR A 121 0.69 -19.89 -17.64
CA THR A 121 1.40 -19.92 -16.36
C THR A 121 0.62 -20.73 -15.34
N ASN A 122 1.14 -21.86 -14.94
CA ASN A 122 0.75 -22.56 -13.72
C ASN A 122 1.60 -22.13 -12.51
N ASP A 123 2.46 -21.14 -12.68
CA ASP A 123 3.41 -20.72 -11.66
C ASP A 123 2.79 -19.74 -10.67
N THR A 124 3.12 -19.93 -9.41
CA THR A 124 2.68 -19.09 -8.28
C THR A 124 3.37 -17.72 -8.24
N LEU A 125 4.42 -17.53 -9.03
CA LEU A 125 5.20 -16.28 -9.09
C LEU A 125 4.62 -15.26 -10.07
N THR A 126 3.75 -15.69 -10.98
CA THR A 126 3.14 -14.81 -11.96
C THR A 126 1.74 -14.41 -11.52
N PRO A 127 1.37 -13.12 -11.66
CA PRO A 127 0.01 -12.69 -11.40
C PRO A 127 -0.94 -13.44 -12.32
N ALA A 128 -2.16 -13.71 -11.84
CA ALA A 128 -3.18 -14.36 -12.66
C ALA A 128 -3.37 -13.58 -13.98
N PRO A 129 -3.59 -14.26 -15.09
CA PRO A 129 -3.83 -13.61 -16.37
C PRO A 129 -5.02 -12.65 -16.27
N PRO A 130 -5.02 -11.56 -17.07
CA PRO A 130 -6.18 -10.69 -17.15
C PRO A 130 -7.43 -11.48 -17.56
N PRO A 131 -8.63 -10.95 -17.30
CA PRO A 131 -9.89 -11.64 -17.61
C PRO A 131 -10.01 -12.17 -19.05
N SER A 132 -9.31 -11.52 -19.99
CA SER A 132 -9.21 -11.97 -21.38
C SER A 132 -8.33 -13.21 -21.59
N GLY A 133 -7.58 -13.64 -20.58
CA GLY A 133 -6.55 -14.68 -20.69
C GLY A 133 -5.35 -14.27 -21.55
N LYS A 134 -5.28 -13.01 -21.98
CA LYS A 134 -4.24 -12.49 -22.88
C LYS A 134 -3.55 -11.29 -22.24
N TYR A 135 -2.26 -11.26 -22.34
CA TYR A 135 -1.45 -10.09 -22.01
C TYR A 135 -1.28 -9.21 -23.24
N SER A 136 -1.11 -7.91 -23.03
CA SER A 136 -1.07 -6.94 -24.13
C SER A 136 0.29 -6.85 -24.81
N PHE A 137 1.31 -7.45 -24.21
CA PHE A 137 2.67 -7.40 -24.72
C PHE A 137 3.31 -8.78 -24.77
N ARG A 138 4.03 -9.03 -25.87
CA ARG A 138 5.05 -10.07 -25.95
C ARG A 138 6.35 -9.50 -25.41
N ALA A 139 7.09 -10.30 -24.66
CA ALA A 139 8.37 -9.94 -24.06
C ALA A 139 9.47 -10.88 -24.52
N SER A 140 10.66 -10.35 -24.79
CA SER A 140 11.89 -11.11 -24.84
C SER A 140 12.97 -10.42 -24.03
N VAL A 141 13.73 -11.20 -23.26
CA VAL A 141 14.85 -10.74 -22.45
C VAL A 141 16.11 -11.41 -22.94
N ASP A 142 17.12 -10.61 -23.22
CA ASP A 142 18.46 -11.08 -23.54
C ASP A 142 19.44 -10.66 -22.45
N HIS A 143 20.08 -11.64 -21.81
CA HIS A 143 21.13 -11.43 -20.81
C HIS A 143 22.42 -12.02 -21.33
N ALA A 144 23.47 -11.21 -21.44
CA ALA A 144 24.70 -11.58 -22.09
C ALA A 144 25.38 -12.87 -21.54
N GLN A 145 25.18 -13.19 -20.26
CA GLN A 145 25.77 -14.36 -19.61
C GLN A 145 24.79 -15.51 -19.34
N VAL A 146 23.47 -15.20 -19.31
CA VAL A 146 22.46 -16.14 -18.85
C VAL A 146 21.62 -16.69 -19.99
N GLY A 147 21.59 -15.97 -21.12
CA GLY A 147 20.85 -16.37 -22.33
C GLY A 147 19.57 -15.55 -22.56
N SER A 148 18.80 -16.03 -23.51
CA SER A 148 17.59 -15.36 -24.00
C SER A 148 16.32 -16.05 -23.47
N PHE A 149 15.32 -15.24 -23.10
CA PHE A 149 14.05 -15.69 -22.54
C PHE A 149 12.90 -15.05 -23.31
N LYS A 150 11.81 -15.77 -23.47
CA LYS A 150 10.60 -15.28 -24.15
C LYS A 150 9.39 -15.48 -23.26
N GLY A 151 8.40 -14.60 -23.38
CA GLY A 151 7.18 -14.65 -22.60
C GLY A 151 6.25 -13.48 -22.87
N CYS A 152 5.45 -13.13 -21.88
CA CYS A 152 4.50 -12.04 -21.91
C CYS A 152 4.92 -10.92 -20.97
N ALA A 153 4.32 -9.73 -21.12
CA ALA A 153 4.52 -8.66 -20.17
C ALA A 153 3.23 -7.87 -19.90
N ARG A 154 3.24 -7.22 -18.74
CA ARG A 154 2.27 -6.20 -18.32
C ARG A 154 3.00 -4.90 -18.08
N ILE A 155 2.32 -3.82 -18.41
CA ILE A 155 2.80 -2.46 -18.20
C ILE A 155 1.84 -1.76 -17.23
N ALA A 156 2.36 -1.07 -16.22
CA ALA A 156 1.54 -0.43 -15.18
C ALA A 156 0.50 0.55 -15.73
N ALA A 157 0.82 1.26 -16.82
CA ALA A 157 -0.14 2.16 -17.47
C ALA A 157 -1.39 1.47 -18.02
N GLU A 158 -1.31 0.17 -18.32
CA GLU A 158 -2.47 -0.64 -18.74
C GLU A 158 -3.19 -1.24 -17.55
N LEU A 159 -2.49 -1.37 -16.41
CA LEU A 159 -3.05 -1.84 -15.17
C LEU A 159 -3.97 -0.78 -14.55
N PHE A 160 -3.74 0.48 -14.87
CA PHE A 160 -4.55 1.61 -14.44
C PHE A 160 -5.39 2.09 -15.63
N PRO A 161 -6.66 1.66 -15.76
CA PRO A 161 -7.51 2.20 -16.81
C PRO A 161 -7.48 3.72 -16.69
N LYS A 162 -7.15 4.40 -17.78
CA LYS A 162 -7.25 5.87 -17.83
C LYS A 162 -8.65 6.20 -17.33
N ILE A 163 -8.76 6.99 -16.28
CA ILE A 163 -10.00 7.65 -15.93
C ILE A 163 -10.19 8.65 -17.08
N ASN A 164 -10.90 8.23 -18.11
CA ASN A 164 -11.28 9.09 -19.22
C ASN A 164 -12.32 10.06 -18.67
N ASN A 165 -11.87 11.24 -18.24
CA ASN A 165 -12.71 12.39 -17.93
C ASN A 165 -13.27 13.06 -19.21
N GLN A 166 -13.43 12.35 -20.30
CA GLN A 166 -14.24 12.83 -21.40
C GLN A 166 -15.66 12.28 -21.19
N PRO A 167 -16.67 13.17 -21.11
CA PRO A 167 -18.04 12.71 -21.16
C PRO A 167 -18.21 11.98 -22.50
N ASP A 168 -18.50 10.68 -22.41
CA ASP A 168 -18.85 9.88 -23.57
C ASP A 168 -19.96 10.62 -24.34
N LYS A 169 -19.65 11.04 -25.56
CA LYS A 169 -20.69 11.30 -26.52
C LYS A 169 -21.41 9.97 -26.70
N GLN A 170 -22.62 9.89 -26.18
CA GLN A 170 -23.55 8.81 -26.50
C GLN A 170 -23.69 8.73 -28.01
N GLU A 171 -23.00 7.79 -28.60
CA GLU A 171 -23.41 7.25 -29.90
C GLU A 171 -24.55 6.25 -29.63
N ASP A 172 -25.75 6.71 -29.97
CA ASP A 172 -26.92 5.87 -30.14
C ASP A 172 -26.65 4.85 -31.25
N ASP A 173 -26.29 3.64 -30.86
CA ASP A 173 -26.40 2.47 -31.73
C ASP A 173 -27.01 1.27 -30.97
N ALA A 174 -28.32 1.29 -31.02
CA ALA A 174 -29.18 0.21 -30.60
C ALA A 174 -29.06 -0.98 -31.56
N LYS A 175 -28.15 -1.92 -31.30
CA LYS A 175 -28.36 -3.35 -31.61
C LYS A 175 -27.66 -4.20 -30.56
N LYS A 176 -28.39 -4.49 -29.50
CA LYS A 176 -27.99 -5.39 -28.44
C LYS A 176 -27.74 -6.80 -28.96
N LYS A 177 -26.47 -7.21 -28.99
CA LYS A 177 -26.15 -8.62 -28.72
C LYS A 177 -26.28 -8.85 -27.20
N PRO A 178 -26.87 -9.99 -26.76
CA PRO A 178 -26.91 -10.28 -25.34
C PRO A 178 -25.49 -10.35 -24.78
N PRO A 179 -25.25 -9.84 -23.56
CA PRO A 179 -23.92 -9.89 -22.96
C PRO A 179 -23.51 -11.36 -22.81
N VAL A 180 -22.41 -11.70 -23.46
CA VAL A 180 -21.73 -12.98 -23.20
C VAL A 180 -21.34 -12.95 -21.71
N PRO A 181 -21.70 -13.96 -20.90
CA PRO A 181 -21.29 -14.00 -19.51
C PRO A 181 -19.76 -14.03 -19.46
N VAL A 182 -19.16 -12.92 -19.02
CA VAL A 182 -17.74 -12.82 -18.80
C VAL A 182 -17.45 -13.64 -17.54
N SER A 183 -16.98 -14.85 -17.73
CA SER A 183 -16.45 -15.67 -16.64
C SER A 183 -15.15 -15.05 -16.15
N THR A 184 -15.26 -14.15 -15.18
CA THR A 184 -14.13 -13.57 -14.47
C THR A 184 -13.63 -14.56 -13.42
N VAL A 185 -12.94 -15.58 -13.83
CA VAL A 185 -12.19 -16.44 -12.89
C VAL A 185 -10.78 -15.91 -12.78
N THR A 186 -10.61 -14.82 -12.08
CA THR A 186 -9.34 -14.52 -11.43
C THR A 186 -9.25 -15.44 -10.21
N THR A 187 -8.47 -16.49 -10.29
CA THR A 187 -8.26 -17.42 -9.17
C THR A 187 -7.34 -16.78 -8.14
N PHE A 188 -7.91 -15.92 -7.31
CA PHE A 188 -7.23 -15.44 -6.12
C PHE A 188 -6.98 -16.61 -5.18
N LYS A 189 -5.76 -16.74 -4.68
CA LYS A 189 -5.50 -17.65 -3.57
C LYS A 189 -6.20 -17.16 -2.33
N SER A 190 -6.91 -18.04 -1.64
CA SER A 190 -7.47 -17.71 -0.33
C SER A 190 -6.39 -17.79 0.72
N PRO A 191 -6.28 -16.79 1.63
CA PRO A 191 -5.40 -16.87 2.77
C PRO A 191 -5.67 -18.11 3.63
N VAL A 192 -4.62 -18.67 4.24
CA VAL A 192 -4.72 -19.82 5.15
C VAL A 192 -5.52 -19.47 6.41
N ALA A 193 -5.26 -18.27 6.94
CA ALA A 193 -5.94 -17.74 8.10
C ALA A 193 -6.25 -16.25 7.90
N VAL A 194 -7.42 -15.82 8.37
CA VAL A 194 -7.82 -14.40 8.40
C VAL A 194 -8.58 -14.08 9.68
N ALA A 195 -8.38 -12.89 10.21
CA ALA A 195 -9.21 -12.37 11.29
C ALA A 195 -9.80 -11.02 10.88
N TYR A 196 -11.04 -10.76 11.26
CA TYR A 196 -11.76 -9.55 10.88
C TYR A 196 -12.93 -9.25 11.82
N LEU A 197 -13.42 -8.02 11.82
CA LEU A 197 -14.69 -7.66 12.43
C LEU A 197 -15.82 -7.85 11.42
N ASN A 198 -16.82 -8.67 11.76
CA ASN A 198 -17.99 -8.84 10.93
C ASN A 198 -18.93 -7.61 11.01
N PRO A 199 -20.00 -7.50 10.19
CA PRO A 199 -20.92 -6.38 10.25
C PRO A 199 -21.58 -6.14 11.62
N SER A 200 -21.67 -7.18 12.46
CA SER A 200 -22.16 -7.09 13.84
C SER A 200 -21.06 -6.71 14.84
N GLN A 201 -19.90 -6.28 14.38
CA GLN A 201 -18.71 -5.92 15.18
C GLN A 201 -18.18 -7.06 16.05
N GLN A 202 -18.44 -8.31 15.67
CA GLN A 202 -17.88 -9.47 16.34
C GLN A 202 -16.53 -9.83 15.69
N LEU A 203 -15.54 -10.17 16.51
CA LEU A 203 -14.26 -10.65 16.03
C LEU A 203 -14.40 -12.08 15.52
N VAL A 204 -14.06 -12.29 14.26
CA VAL A 204 -14.09 -13.59 13.60
C VAL A 204 -12.67 -14.00 13.25
N PHE A 205 -12.29 -15.22 13.60
CA PHE A 205 -11.08 -15.84 13.13
C PHE A 205 -11.43 -17.05 12.25
N LYS A 206 -10.98 -17.01 11.00
CA LYS A 206 -11.27 -18.04 10.01
C LYS A 206 -9.96 -18.70 9.58
N ARG A 207 -9.91 -20.03 9.64
CA ARG A 207 -8.80 -20.84 9.14
C ARG A 207 -9.32 -21.79 8.07
N GLY A 208 -8.76 -21.70 6.85
CA GLY A 208 -9.35 -22.39 5.70
C GLY A 208 -10.81 -21.98 5.48
N SER A 209 -11.72 -22.94 5.46
CA SER A 209 -13.17 -22.70 5.32
C SER A 209 -13.91 -22.52 6.65
N VAL A 210 -13.25 -22.73 7.81
CA VAL A 210 -13.89 -22.77 9.13
C VAL A 210 -13.80 -21.41 9.83
N PRO A 211 -14.89 -20.64 9.94
CA PRO A 211 -14.94 -19.44 10.75
C PRO A 211 -15.28 -19.77 12.21
N ARG A 212 -14.70 -19.03 13.15
CA ARG A 212 -15.06 -19.06 14.57
C ARG A 212 -15.25 -17.62 15.05
N ILE A 213 -16.36 -17.38 15.76
CA ILE A 213 -16.61 -16.11 16.43
C ILE A 213 -15.90 -16.17 17.77
N ILE A 214 -15.02 -15.22 18.03
CA ILE A 214 -14.31 -15.11 19.30
C ILE A 214 -15.23 -14.45 20.34
N PRO A 215 -15.49 -15.09 21.47
CA PRO A 215 -16.41 -14.58 22.46
C PRO A 215 -15.90 -13.30 23.14
N GLY A 216 -16.83 -12.45 23.58
CA GLY A 216 -16.55 -11.24 24.34
C GLY A 216 -16.65 -9.96 23.52
N LYS A 217 -16.08 -8.86 24.06
CA LYS A 217 -16.07 -7.54 23.39
C LYS A 217 -15.28 -7.60 22.09
N PRO A 218 -15.52 -6.70 21.12
CA PRO A 218 -14.69 -6.54 19.95
C PRO A 218 -13.22 -6.38 20.32
N GLY A 219 -12.35 -6.98 19.53
CA GLY A 219 -10.91 -6.79 19.63
C GLY A 219 -10.39 -5.92 18.49
N TYR A 220 -9.26 -5.28 18.70
CA TYR A 220 -8.54 -4.49 17.70
C TYR A 220 -7.04 -4.77 17.80
N ASP A 221 -6.23 -4.13 16.98
CA ASP A 221 -4.78 -4.40 16.86
C ASP A 221 -4.52 -5.90 16.63
N LEU A 222 -5.13 -6.43 15.58
CA LEU A 222 -5.10 -7.86 15.30
C LEU A 222 -3.75 -8.29 14.72
N SER A 223 -3.23 -9.45 15.14
CA SER A 223 -2.03 -10.07 14.55
C SER A 223 -2.13 -11.59 14.60
N ILE A 224 -2.00 -12.25 13.46
CA ILE A 224 -2.06 -13.71 13.34
C ILE A 224 -0.64 -14.28 13.40
N SER A 225 -0.44 -15.40 14.12
CA SER A 225 0.83 -16.13 14.14
C SER A 225 1.19 -16.66 12.74
N HIS A 226 2.47 -16.85 12.48
CA HIS A 226 2.95 -17.34 11.19
C HIS A 226 2.40 -18.73 10.84
N ASP A 227 2.19 -19.59 11.83
CA ASP A 227 1.55 -20.91 11.63
C ASP A 227 0.03 -20.83 11.41
N GLY A 228 -0.56 -19.63 11.49
CA GLY A 228 -1.99 -19.37 11.30
C GLY A 228 -2.91 -19.94 12.36
N LYS A 229 -2.41 -20.34 13.53
CA LYS A 229 -3.21 -20.99 14.59
C LYS A 229 -3.63 -20.06 15.70
N LYS A 230 -2.90 -18.97 15.91
CA LYS A 230 -3.11 -18.05 17.03
C LYS A 230 -3.40 -16.65 16.53
N LEU A 231 -4.25 -15.94 17.25
CA LEU A 231 -4.57 -14.54 16.99
C LEU A 231 -4.29 -13.75 18.26
N LEU A 232 -3.45 -12.72 18.15
CA LEU A 232 -3.33 -11.67 19.15
C LEU A 232 -4.31 -10.56 18.85
N PHE A 233 -4.85 -9.95 19.88
CA PHE A 233 -5.71 -8.79 19.79
C PHE A 233 -5.75 -8.03 21.12
N THR A 234 -6.07 -6.74 21.02
CA THR A 234 -6.23 -5.86 22.17
C THR A 234 -7.72 -5.71 22.50
N ARG A 235 -8.07 -5.58 23.79
CA ARG A 235 -9.40 -5.24 24.28
C ARG A 235 -9.35 -4.07 25.25
N ASP A 236 -10.39 -3.23 25.22
CA ASP A 236 -10.59 -2.23 26.28
C ASP A 236 -11.23 -2.90 27.51
N GLU A 237 -10.60 -2.74 28.66
CA GLU A 237 -11.02 -3.38 29.90
C GLU A 237 -11.75 -2.45 30.87
N GLY A 238 -11.94 -1.20 30.54
CA GLY A 238 -12.65 -0.25 31.36
C GLY A 238 -12.26 1.20 31.11
N PRO A 239 -12.70 2.13 31.96
CA PRO A 239 -12.32 3.53 31.86
C PRO A 239 -10.82 3.70 32.14
N GLY A 240 -10.18 4.70 31.54
CA GLY A 240 -8.80 5.06 31.83
C GLY A 240 -7.73 4.36 31.01
N ALA A 241 -8.03 4.00 29.77
CA ALA A 241 -7.07 3.42 28.82
C ALA A 241 -6.43 2.08 29.27
N VAL A 242 -7.03 1.37 30.23
CA VAL A 242 -6.60 0.02 30.61
C VAL A 242 -7.04 -0.94 29.52
N ARG A 243 -6.09 -1.68 28.99
CA ARG A 243 -6.28 -2.65 27.92
C ARG A 243 -5.73 -4.02 28.33
N SER A 244 -6.21 -5.03 27.64
CA SER A 244 -5.59 -6.36 27.70
C SER A 244 -5.09 -6.77 26.33
N ILE A 245 -3.93 -7.42 26.27
CA ILE A 245 -3.48 -8.21 25.14
C ILE A 245 -3.96 -9.63 25.36
N ASN A 246 -4.72 -10.14 24.42
CA ASN A 246 -5.32 -11.45 24.45
C ASN A 246 -4.79 -12.30 23.30
N GLN A 247 -4.70 -13.61 23.56
CA GLN A 247 -4.41 -14.61 22.55
C GLN A 247 -5.61 -15.56 22.42
N TYR A 248 -6.13 -15.69 21.22
CA TYR A 248 -7.05 -16.77 20.87
C TYR A 248 -6.26 -17.89 20.21
N ASP A 249 -6.49 -19.13 20.67
CA ASP A 249 -5.95 -20.34 20.07
C ASP A 249 -7.05 -21.06 19.29
N PHE A 250 -6.82 -21.29 17.99
CA PHE A 250 -7.81 -21.88 17.11
C PHE A 250 -8.07 -23.35 17.42
N ASP A 251 -7.02 -24.10 17.78
CA ASP A 251 -7.14 -25.55 17.98
C ASP A 251 -7.90 -25.84 19.29
N SER A 252 -7.58 -25.15 20.38
CA SER A 252 -8.27 -25.30 21.67
C SER A 252 -9.57 -24.48 21.77
N ASN A 253 -9.82 -23.54 20.84
CA ASN A 253 -10.96 -22.62 20.86
C ASN A 253 -11.04 -21.80 22.16
N SER A 254 -9.90 -21.38 22.68
CA SER A 254 -9.80 -20.65 23.97
C SER A 254 -9.21 -19.26 23.77
N VAL A 255 -9.60 -18.34 24.66
CA VAL A 255 -9.03 -17.00 24.78
C VAL A 255 -8.28 -16.92 26.09
N ASN A 256 -7.02 -16.53 26.03
CA ASN A 256 -6.17 -16.30 27.19
C ASN A 256 -5.74 -14.83 27.23
N GLU A 257 -5.92 -14.16 28.36
CA GLU A 257 -5.33 -12.86 28.61
C GLU A 257 -3.84 -13.04 28.89
N LEU A 258 -3.01 -12.34 28.10
CA LEU A 258 -1.55 -12.42 28.25
C LEU A 258 -1.00 -11.30 29.13
N LEU A 259 -1.46 -10.08 28.90
CA LEU A 259 -1.02 -8.88 29.60
C LEU A 259 -2.20 -7.94 29.83
N ARG A 260 -2.17 -7.19 30.94
CA ARG A 260 -3.13 -6.14 31.26
C ARG A 260 -2.40 -4.88 31.68
N GLY A 261 -2.83 -3.74 31.20
CA GLY A 261 -2.25 -2.45 31.53
C GLY A 261 -2.46 -1.41 30.43
N SER A 262 -1.59 -0.42 30.36
CA SER A 262 -1.55 0.51 29.24
C SER A 262 -0.74 -0.10 28.09
N VAL A 263 -1.35 -1.07 27.39
CA VAL A 263 -0.70 -1.87 26.32
C VAL A 263 -1.49 -1.78 25.03
N ARG A 264 -0.81 -1.87 23.85
CA ARG A 264 -1.43 -1.87 22.54
C ARG A 264 -0.53 -2.45 21.46
N ASN A 265 -1.07 -2.65 20.25
CA ASN A 265 -0.37 -3.09 19.05
C ASN A 265 0.47 -4.37 19.22
N PRO A 266 -0.06 -5.49 19.71
CA PRO A 266 0.69 -6.73 19.76
C PRO A 266 0.91 -7.29 18.35
N VAL A 267 2.15 -7.67 18.02
CA VAL A 267 2.51 -8.20 16.70
C VAL A 267 3.44 -9.39 16.84
N TRP A 268 3.08 -10.51 16.20
CA TRP A 268 3.92 -11.70 16.12
C TRP A 268 5.17 -11.45 15.27
N SER A 269 6.31 -12.01 15.70
CA SER A 269 7.47 -12.14 14.83
C SER A 269 7.21 -13.17 13.71
N PRO A 270 7.90 -13.07 12.55
CA PRO A 270 7.69 -13.99 11.43
C PRO A 270 7.98 -15.46 11.72
N ASP A 271 8.75 -15.75 12.77
CA ASP A 271 9.12 -17.09 13.22
C ASP A 271 8.32 -17.55 14.45
N ASP A 272 7.32 -16.76 14.88
CA ASP A 272 6.51 -17.00 16.09
C ASP A 272 7.32 -17.08 17.40
N SER A 273 8.59 -16.67 17.40
CA SER A 273 9.45 -16.75 18.59
C SER A 273 9.23 -15.63 19.59
N ARG A 274 8.64 -14.50 19.14
CA ARG A 274 8.42 -13.30 19.95
C ARG A 274 7.11 -12.61 19.61
N VAL A 275 6.65 -11.82 20.58
CA VAL A 275 5.59 -10.83 20.42
C VAL A 275 6.16 -9.46 20.76
N ALA A 276 6.03 -8.51 19.82
CA ALA A 276 6.30 -7.10 20.09
C ALA A 276 4.99 -6.39 20.44
N PHE A 277 5.04 -5.40 21.32
CA PHE A 277 3.90 -4.58 21.70
C PHE A 277 4.34 -3.22 22.21
N LEU A 278 3.43 -2.28 22.27
CA LEU A 278 3.68 -0.98 22.90
C LEU A 278 3.14 -1.01 24.34
N ASN A 279 3.98 -0.57 25.28
CA ASN A 279 3.66 -0.37 26.69
C ASN A 279 3.86 1.09 27.06
N TYR A 280 2.85 1.70 27.69
CA TYR A 280 2.94 3.09 28.15
C TYR A 280 3.62 3.16 29.50
N GLN A 281 4.83 3.68 29.51
CA GLN A 281 5.66 3.88 30.69
C GLN A 281 6.46 5.19 30.56
N ASP A 282 6.67 5.90 31.67
CA ASP A 282 7.41 7.16 31.72
C ASP A 282 6.89 8.22 30.73
N ALA A 283 5.56 8.31 30.60
CA ALA A 283 4.84 9.19 29.67
C ALA A 283 5.13 8.93 28.18
N LYS A 284 5.59 7.74 27.82
CA LYS A 284 5.93 7.32 26.46
C LYS A 284 5.34 5.96 26.12
N TRP A 285 5.04 5.75 24.86
CA TRP A 285 4.72 4.44 24.30
C TRP A 285 6.02 3.74 23.89
N GLN A 286 6.58 2.94 24.78
CA GLN A 286 7.83 2.23 24.58
C GLN A 286 7.61 0.90 23.87
N LEU A 287 8.61 0.47 23.08
CA LEU A 287 8.59 -0.81 22.40
C LEU A 287 9.08 -1.93 23.35
N TRP A 288 8.21 -2.90 23.55
CA TRP A 288 8.48 -4.06 24.42
C TRP A 288 8.35 -5.37 23.64
N THR A 289 9.02 -6.41 24.13
CA THR A 289 8.90 -7.77 23.59
C THR A 289 8.80 -8.80 24.69
N PHE A 290 8.17 -9.93 24.39
CA PHE A 290 8.19 -11.14 25.24
C PHE A 290 8.18 -12.41 24.38
N PRO A 291 8.76 -13.55 24.86
CA PRO A 291 8.62 -14.84 24.21
C PRO A 291 7.21 -15.39 24.43
N PRO A 292 6.54 -15.96 23.42
CA PRO A 292 5.22 -16.57 23.57
C PRO A 292 5.20 -17.63 24.68
N GLY A 293 4.18 -17.56 25.54
CA GLY A 293 4.02 -18.46 26.68
C GLY A 293 4.77 -18.04 27.95
N ASP A 294 5.59 -16.99 27.91
CA ASP A 294 6.29 -16.48 29.11
C ASP A 294 6.25 -14.94 29.15
N THR A 295 5.09 -14.41 29.50
CA THR A 295 4.88 -12.96 29.63
C THR A 295 5.65 -12.34 30.81
N ALA A 296 6.12 -13.16 31.76
CA ALA A 296 6.96 -12.68 32.87
C ALA A 296 8.34 -12.17 32.36
N LYS A 297 8.75 -12.58 31.17
CA LYS A 297 9.97 -12.10 30.52
C LYS A 297 9.72 -10.88 29.61
N ALA A 298 8.58 -10.21 29.75
CA ALA A 298 8.34 -8.97 29.01
C ALA A 298 9.38 -7.91 29.43
N ALA A 299 10.06 -7.35 28.44
CA ALA A 299 11.12 -6.36 28.66
C ALA A 299 11.07 -5.27 27.58
N ALA A 300 11.48 -4.06 27.97
CA ALA A 300 11.65 -2.96 27.04
C ALA A 300 12.77 -3.29 26.05
N LEU A 301 12.44 -3.23 24.77
CA LEU A 301 13.42 -3.28 23.69
C LEU A 301 13.96 -1.88 23.39
N SER A 302 13.07 -0.86 23.35
CA SER A 302 13.45 0.52 23.20
C SER A 302 12.56 1.42 24.05
N THR A 303 13.17 2.44 24.71
CA THR A 303 12.49 3.43 25.55
C THR A 303 12.14 4.71 24.80
N ASP A 304 12.36 4.75 23.47
CA ASP A 304 11.88 5.83 22.62
C ASP A 304 10.35 5.87 22.61
N ASP A 305 9.79 6.99 22.11
CA ASP A 305 8.34 7.16 22.03
C ASP A 305 7.83 6.80 20.62
N PHE A 306 6.94 5.81 20.56
CA PHE A 306 6.39 5.28 19.30
C PHE A 306 4.89 5.47 19.23
N ASP A 307 4.38 5.77 18.02
CA ASP A 307 2.95 5.84 17.78
C ASP A 307 2.34 4.45 17.52
N SER A 308 3.02 3.61 16.73
CA SER A 308 2.51 2.29 16.39
C SER A 308 3.60 1.35 15.88
N ILE A 309 3.36 0.03 16.03
CA ILE A 309 4.14 -1.01 15.37
C ILE A 309 3.49 -1.31 14.03
N GLN A 310 4.28 -1.29 12.95
CA GLN A 310 3.81 -1.54 11.59
C GLN A 310 4.05 -2.99 11.13
N GLY A 311 4.90 -3.72 11.85
CA GLY A 311 5.21 -5.13 11.60
C GLY A 311 6.68 -5.45 11.86
N TRP A 312 7.09 -6.64 11.45
CA TRP A 312 8.47 -7.08 11.47
C TRP A 312 9.01 -7.12 10.02
N SER A 313 10.22 -6.63 9.80
CA SER A 313 10.90 -6.77 8.51
C SER A 313 11.58 -8.14 8.36
N ASP A 314 12.00 -8.71 9.46
CA ASP A 314 12.59 -10.04 9.62
C ASP A 314 12.41 -10.50 11.07
N ALA A 315 12.97 -11.66 11.46
CA ALA A 315 12.84 -12.19 12.83
C ALA A 315 13.49 -11.31 13.91
N HIS A 316 14.32 -10.34 13.53
CA HIS A 316 15.19 -9.58 14.43
C HIS A 316 14.95 -8.06 14.38
N THR A 317 14.13 -7.57 13.46
CA THR A 317 13.98 -6.13 13.20
C THR A 317 12.49 -5.76 13.11
N ILE A 318 12.09 -4.78 13.90
CA ILE A 318 10.71 -4.30 14.00
C ILE A 318 10.58 -2.95 13.30
N LEU A 319 9.60 -2.83 12.41
CA LEU A 319 9.20 -1.56 11.81
C LEU A 319 8.19 -0.85 12.69
N VAL A 320 8.54 0.35 13.11
CA VAL A 320 7.72 1.20 13.97
C VAL A 320 7.50 2.58 13.35
N MET A 321 6.43 3.22 13.75
CA MET A 321 6.19 4.63 13.48
C MET A 321 6.51 5.44 14.74
N ARG A 322 7.39 6.44 14.62
CA ARG A 322 7.72 7.33 15.75
C ARG A 322 6.58 8.30 16.03
N GLN A 323 6.55 8.77 17.27
CA GLN A 323 5.56 9.75 17.71
C GLN A 323 5.53 11.00 16.80
N ASN A 324 4.35 11.60 16.70
CA ASN A 324 4.08 12.76 15.83
C ASN A 324 4.19 12.47 14.32
N LEU A 325 4.07 11.19 13.91
CA LEU A 325 4.09 10.80 12.51
C LEU A 325 5.34 11.32 11.76
N SER A 326 6.47 11.36 12.45
CA SER A 326 7.69 11.96 11.89
C SER A 326 8.38 11.03 10.90
N GLU A 327 8.53 9.77 11.29
CA GLU A 327 9.30 8.81 10.52
C GLU A 327 8.89 7.35 10.77
N LEU A 328 9.22 6.49 9.83
CA LEU A 328 9.31 5.05 10.03
C LEU A 328 10.74 4.71 10.46
N ALA A 329 10.88 3.85 11.47
CA ALA A 329 12.18 3.39 11.95
C ALA A 329 12.22 1.88 12.07
N TRP A 330 13.34 1.28 11.72
CA TRP A 330 13.64 -0.13 11.90
C TRP A 330 14.44 -0.30 13.18
N ILE A 331 13.88 -0.96 14.17
CA ILE A 331 14.50 -1.19 15.49
C ILE A 331 15.03 -2.63 15.54
N ALA A 332 16.33 -2.77 15.71
CA ALA A 332 16.99 -4.07 15.86
C ALA A 332 16.79 -4.66 17.26
N GLU A 333 17.21 -5.90 17.46
CA GLU A 333 17.13 -6.61 18.75
C GLU A 333 17.88 -5.94 19.91
N ASP A 334 18.88 -5.11 19.62
CA ASP A 334 19.59 -4.32 20.64
C ASP A 334 18.87 -3.00 20.99
N GLY A 335 17.66 -2.80 20.47
CA GLY A 335 16.81 -1.63 20.69
C GLY A 335 17.23 -0.38 19.92
N LYS A 336 18.24 -0.46 19.06
CA LYS A 336 18.72 0.69 18.29
C LYS A 336 18.08 0.75 16.91
N PRO A 337 17.86 1.96 16.39
CA PRO A 337 17.42 2.13 15.01
C PRO A 337 18.55 1.78 14.05
N THR A 338 18.29 0.91 13.08
CA THR A 338 19.20 0.59 11.97
C THR A 338 18.97 1.46 10.76
N GLN A 339 17.74 1.92 10.59
CA GLN A 339 17.30 2.78 9.50
C GLN A 339 16.12 3.64 9.96
N ALA A 340 16.01 4.85 9.40
CA ALA A 340 14.83 5.70 9.54
C ALA A 340 14.53 6.43 8.22
N VAL A 341 13.25 6.65 7.93
CA VAL A 341 12.78 7.34 6.72
C VAL A 341 11.64 8.27 7.09
N SER A 342 11.73 9.53 6.66
CA SER A 342 10.70 10.54 6.90
C SER A 342 9.36 10.13 6.26
N LEU A 343 8.29 10.17 7.04
CA LEU A 343 6.94 9.91 6.53
C LEU A 343 6.48 10.99 5.53
N ASN A 344 6.93 12.22 5.69
CA ASN A 344 6.64 13.26 4.71
C ASN A 344 7.30 12.96 3.36
N ASP A 345 8.53 12.47 3.35
CA ASP A 345 9.22 12.09 2.10
C ASP A 345 8.54 10.90 1.41
N ILE A 346 8.03 9.96 2.20
CA ILE A 346 7.28 8.82 1.70
C ILE A 346 5.94 9.26 1.10
N CYS A 347 5.23 10.17 1.75
CA CYS A 347 3.86 10.55 1.38
C CYS A 347 3.79 11.65 0.32
N ALA A 348 4.65 12.69 0.39
CA ALA A 348 4.56 13.86 -0.50
C ALA A 348 4.89 13.53 -1.97
N PRO A 349 4.30 14.24 -2.95
CA PRO A 349 3.33 15.34 -2.80
C PRO A 349 1.86 14.89 -2.73
N ASP A 350 1.52 13.65 -3.14
CA ASP A 350 0.13 13.22 -3.40
C ASP A 350 -0.62 12.84 -2.14
N PHE A 351 0.13 12.50 -1.09
CA PHE A 351 -0.39 12.06 0.19
C PHE A 351 0.23 12.85 1.35
N ARG A 352 -0.41 12.75 2.50
CA ARG A 352 0.10 13.28 3.77
C ARG A 352 -0.07 12.25 4.89
N PRO A 353 0.85 12.20 5.87
CA PRO A 353 0.70 11.37 7.05
C PRO A 353 -0.54 11.74 7.86
N SER A 354 -1.10 10.76 8.56
CA SER A 354 -2.22 10.94 9.48
C SER A 354 -2.12 9.94 10.63
N ALA A 355 -2.81 10.22 11.74
CA ALA A 355 -2.82 9.35 12.92
C ALA A 355 -3.27 7.90 12.63
N ASN A 356 -3.99 7.70 11.55
CA ASN A 356 -4.44 6.37 11.12
C ASN A 356 -3.68 5.89 9.87
N LEU A 357 -2.46 6.37 9.65
CA LEU A 357 -1.57 5.85 8.62
C LEU A 357 -1.25 4.38 8.95
N SER A 358 -1.27 3.55 7.94
CA SER A 358 -0.93 2.13 8.07
C SER A 358 0.08 1.75 7.00
N VAL A 359 1.14 1.11 7.41
CA VAL A 359 2.22 0.61 6.56
C VAL A 359 2.29 -0.90 6.70
N ARG A 360 2.37 -1.63 5.60
CA ARG A 360 2.58 -3.08 5.61
C ARG A 360 3.70 -3.46 4.67
N LEU A 361 4.73 -4.06 5.22
CA LEU A 361 5.84 -4.62 4.45
C LEU A 361 5.34 -5.79 3.59
N ASN A 362 5.80 -5.85 2.36
CA ASN A 362 5.52 -6.99 1.51
C ASN A 362 6.32 -8.20 2.02
N PRO A 363 5.68 -9.33 2.38
CA PRO A 363 6.38 -10.47 2.98
C PRO A 363 7.36 -11.16 2.01
N ALA A 364 7.19 -10.98 0.71
CA ALA A 364 8.11 -11.52 -0.30
C ALA A 364 9.21 -10.53 -0.71
N ASN A 365 9.04 -9.23 -0.41
CA ASN A 365 10.00 -8.18 -0.71
C ASN A 365 9.93 -7.06 0.34
N PRO A 366 10.75 -7.11 1.39
CA PRO A 366 10.71 -6.13 2.49
C PRO A 366 11.12 -4.70 2.07
N ASP A 367 11.65 -4.52 0.86
CA ASP A 367 11.91 -3.18 0.29
C ASP A 367 10.63 -2.51 -0.24
N LEU A 368 9.55 -3.27 -0.41
CA LEU A 368 8.25 -2.81 -0.89
C LEU A 368 7.23 -2.76 0.25
N VAL A 369 6.51 -1.66 0.34
CA VAL A 369 5.39 -1.50 1.29
C VAL A 369 4.13 -1.08 0.59
N VAL A 370 2.99 -1.44 1.14
CA VAL A 370 1.70 -0.79 0.87
C VAL A 370 1.36 0.14 2.01
N ILE A 371 0.94 1.34 1.67
CA ILE A 371 0.64 2.41 2.63
C ILE A 371 -0.76 2.94 2.39
N SER A 372 -1.49 3.13 3.49
CA SER A 372 -2.73 3.91 3.50
C SER A 372 -2.49 5.26 4.15
N ALA A 373 -2.68 6.34 3.39
CA ALA A 373 -2.52 7.70 3.88
C ALA A 373 -3.61 8.64 3.32
N LEU A 374 -3.69 9.84 3.84
CA LEU A 374 -4.62 10.85 3.35
C LEU A 374 -4.16 11.41 2.01
N PHE A 375 -5.05 11.51 1.05
CA PHE A 375 -4.78 12.26 -0.18
C PHE A 375 -4.58 13.75 0.14
N THR A 376 -3.58 14.36 -0.49
CA THR A 376 -3.45 15.82 -0.53
C THR A 376 -4.52 16.42 -1.44
N HIS A 377 -4.74 15.77 -2.60
CA HIS A 377 -5.78 16.12 -3.57
C HIS A 377 -6.46 14.81 -4.00
N PRO A 378 -7.65 14.48 -3.46
CA PRO A 378 -8.31 13.23 -3.81
C PRO A 378 -8.72 13.22 -5.29
N PRO A 379 -8.55 12.08 -5.99
CA PRO A 379 -9.02 11.92 -7.35
C PRO A 379 -10.54 12.06 -7.46
N GLN A 380 -11.02 12.48 -8.63
CA GLN A 380 -12.48 12.52 -8.87
C GLN A 380 -13.10 11.14 -8.73
N GLY A 381 -14.32 11.09 -8.16
CA GLY A 381 -15.06 9.84 -7.98
C GLY A 381 -14.71 9.07 -6.70
N VAL A 382 -13.70 9.47 -5.95
CA VAL A 382 -13.48 8.92 -4.62
C VAL A 382 -14.49 9.55 -3.65
N PRO A 383 -15.18 8.75 -2.80
CA PRO A 383 -16.17 9.28 -1.86
C PRO A 383 -15.56 10.34 -0.94
N VAL A 384 -16.18 11.49 -0.87
CA VAL A 384 -15.75 12.56 0.05
C VAL A 384 -16.17 12.18 1.47
N GLY A 385 -15.25 12.18 2.41
CA GLY A 385 -15.52 11.98 3.83
C GLY A 385 -16.32 13.13 4.44
N GLU A 386 -16.78 13.00 5.70
CA GLU A 386 -17.54 14.05 6.40
C GLU A 386 -16.78 15.36 6.55
N LYS A 387 -15.46 15.27 6.59
CA LYS A 387 -14.56 16.42 6.63
C LYS A 387 -13.78 16.47 5.35
N GLU A 388 -13.83 17.59 4.66
CA GLU A 388 -12.96 17.86 3.53
C GLU A 388 -11.51 17.58 3.93
N GLY A 389 -10.83 16.72 3.15
CA GLY A 389 -9.43 16.39 3.37
C GLY A 389 -9.15 15.12 4.19
N GLU A 390 -10.14 14.28 4.52
CA GLU A 390 -9.92 13.01 5.23
C GLU A 390 -10.09 11.76 4.36
N ILE A 391 -9.91 11.88 3.05
CA ILE A 391 -10.02 10.73 2.15
C ILE A 391 -8.69 10.00 2.12
N LYS A 392 -8.74 8.71 2.46
CA LYS A 392 -7.58 7.83 2.38
C LYS A 392 -7.51 7.12 1.05
N GLY A 393 -6.28 6.97 0.58
CA GLY A 393 -5.95 6.13 -0.56
C GLY A 393 -4.81 5.18 -0.25
N LEU A 394 -4.55 4.29 -1.18
CA LEU A 394 -3.45 3.34 -1.12
C LEU A 394 -2.37 3.70 -2.12
N PHE A 395 -1.13 3.50 -1.73
CA PHE A 395 0.00 3.55 -2.64
C PHE A 395 1.06 2.52 -2.25
N LEU A 396 1.84 2.12 -3.21
CA LEU A 396 3.04 1.33 -3.02
C LEU A 396 4.24 2.28 -2.89
N TYR A 397 5.16 1.93 -2.01
CA TYR A 397 6.42 2.63 -1.88
C TYR A 397 7.57 1.63 -1.78
N GLU A 398 8.63 1.87 -2.53
CA GLU A 398 9.84 1.07 -2.54
C GLU A 398 10.97 1.89 -1.91
N PHE A 399 11.50 1.43 -0.78
CA PHE A 399 12.44 2.22 0.02
C PHE A 399 13.75 2.51 -0.70
N ARG A 400 14.31 1.52 -1.37
CA ARG A 400 15.61 1.65 -2.04
C ARG A 400 15.56 2.62 -3.21
N SER A 401 14.55 2.55 -4.03
CA SER A 401 14.37 3.44 -5.19
C SER A 401 13.67 4.74 -4.85
N LYS A 402 13.08 4.85 -3.66
CA LYS A 402 12.20 5.95 -3.24
C LYS A 402 11.02 6.16 -4.21
N ARG A 403 10.61 5.10 -4.87
CA ARG A 403 9.53 5.14 -5.87
C ARG A 403 8.18 4.93 -5.19
N ARG A 404 7.22 5.72 -5.62
CA ARG A 404 5.82 5.63 -5.18
C ARG A 404 4.90 5.39 -6.37
N VAL A 405 3.90 4.54 -6.15
CA VAL A 405 2.85 4.23 -7.13
C VAL A 405 1.50 4.27 -6.43
N THR A 406 0.67 5.24 -6.78
CA THR A 406 -0.72 5.30 -6.30
C THR A 406 -1.49 4.10 -6.83
N MET A 407 -2.12 3.34 -5.94
CA MET A 407 -2.96 2.21 -6.33
C MET A 407 -4.36 2.71 -6.72
N PRO A 408 -4.88 2.33 -7.90
CA PRO A 408 -6.21 2.76 -8.30
C PRO A 408 -7.27 1.96 -7.53
N VAL A 409 -8.02 2.67 -6.72
CA VAL A 409 -9.17 2.11 -6.00
C VAL A 409 -10.38 2.98 -6.34
N PRO A 410 -11.00 2.77 -7.52
CA PRO A 410 -12.09 3.62 -7.99
C PRO A 410 -13.30 3.55 -7.07
N ASN A 411 -13.88 4.71 -6.78
CA ASN A 411 -15.11 4.87 -5.99
C ASN A 411 -15.06 4.36 -4.54
N LEU A 412 -13.86 4.15 -3.99
CA LEU A 412 -13.68 3.71 -2.60
C LEU A 412 -12.65 4.59 -1.89
N ALA A 413 -12.95 4.98 -0.67
CA ALA A 413 -11.91 5.39 0.28
C ALA A 413 -11.27 4.12 0.84
N ALA A 414 -9.93 4.01 0.78
CA ALA A 414 -9.23 2.77 1.09
C ALA A 414 -8.28 2.92 2.28
N ALA A 415 -8.37 2.00 3.24
CA ALA A 415 -7.61 2.03 4.48
C ALA A 415 -7.19 0.61 4.92
N SER A 416 -6.27 0.55 5.88
CA SER A 416 -5.85 -0.70 6.54
C SER A 416 -5.48 -1.80 5.56
N PRO A 417 -4.47 -1.58 4.71
CA PRO A 417 -4.02 -2.60 3.77
C PRO A 417 -3.32 -3.75 4.48
N GLU A 418 -3.43 -4.94 3.89
CA GLU A 418 -2.72 -6.15 4.29
C GLU A 418 -2.26 -6.91 3.05
N TRP A 419 -1.08 -7.53 3.11
CA TRP A 419 -0.57 -8.37 2.03
C TRP A 419 -1.04 -9.82 2.16
N SER A 420 -1.24 -10.49 1.03
CA SER A 420 -1.19 -11.95 1.02
C SER A 420 0.22 -12.46 1.33
N ARG A 421 0.33 -13.68 1.86
CA ARG A 421 1.61 -14.30 2.21
C ARG A 421 2.62 -14.33 1.06
N ASP A 422 2.15 -14.50 -0.16
CA ASP A 422 2.99 -14.53 -1.35
C ASP A 422 3.37 -13.12 -1.86
N GLY A 423 2.87 -12.05 -1.24
CA GLY A 423 3.16 -10.67 -1.61
C GLY A 423 2.50 -10.19 -2.92
N PHE A 424 1.55 -10.95 -3.49
CA PHE A 424 0.93 -10.60 -4.77
C PHE A 424 -0.43 -9.93 -4.66
N GLN A 425 -1.11 -10.08 -3.53
CA GLN A 425 -2.44 -9.51 -3.32
C GLN A 425 -2.40 -8.51 -2.18
N VAL A 426 -3.17 -7.45 -2.33
CA VAL A 426 -3.44 -6.47 -1.28
C VAL A 426 -4.90 -6.55 -0.91
N PHE A 427 -5.16 -6.77 0.37
CA PHE A 427 -6.47 -6.68 0.98
C PHE A 427 -6.57 -5.34 1.69
N PHE A 428 -7.74 -4.74 1.72
CA PHE A 428 -7.92 -3.45 2.38
C PHE A 428 -9.38 -3.23 2.76
N THR A 429 -9.60 -2.36 3.73
CA THR A 429 -10.94 -1.86 4.04
C THR A 429 -11.29 -0.75 3.06
N GLY A 430 -12.33 -0.94 2.27
CA GLY A 430 -12.88 0.07 1.36
C GLY A 430 -14.22 0.59 1.86
N ALA A 431 -14.45 1.91 1.81
CA ALA A 431 -15.73 2.54 2.10
C ALA A 431 -16.30 3.18 0.83
N ASP A 432 -17.56 2.85 0.47
CA ASP A 432 -18.25 3.41 -0.69
C ASP A 432 -18.85 4.81 -0.38
N SER A 433 -19.46 5.44 -1.39
CA SER A 433 -20.12 6.75 -1.26
C SER A 433 -21.28 6.76 -0.25
N SER A 434 -21.84 5.60 0.07
CA SER A 434 -22.85 5.40 1.12
C SER A 434 -22.23 5.12 2.50
N ARG A 435 -20.89 5.24 2.63
CA ARG A 435 -20.11 4.94 3.84
C ARG A 435 -20.22 3.48 4.31
N ARG A 436 -20.65 2.59 3.46
CA ARG A 436 -20.66 1.17 3.76
C ARG A 436 -19.25 0.64 3.59
N SER A 437 -18.70 0.11 4.66
CA SER A 437 -17.35 -0.45 4.66
C SER A 437 -17.40 -1.96 4.46
N ALA A 438 -16.41 -2.45 3.71
CA ALA A 438 -16.20 -3.87 3.49
C ALA A 438 -14.71 -4.12 3.21
N THR A 439 -14.28 -5.36 3.32
CA THR A 439 -12.94 -5.74 2.86
C THR A 439 -12.98 -6.07 1.38
N TYR A 440 -12.03 -5.48 0.66
CA TYR A 440 -11.77 -5.71 -0.75
C TYR A 440 -10.40 -6.37 -0.91
N ARG A 441 -10.16 -6.93 -2.09
CA ARG A 441 -8.84 -7.39 -2.50
C ARG A 441 -8.58 -7.04 -3.95
N MET A 442 -7.32 -6.90 -4.30
CA MET A 442 -6.82 -6.74 -5.66
C MET A 442 -5.39 -7.26 -5.74
N PHE A 443 -4.88 -7.47 -6.91
CA PHE A 443 -3.44 -7.67 -7.06
C PHE A 443 -2.67 -6.38 -6.78
N TRP A 444 -1.42 -6.51 -6.37
CA TRP A 444 -0.56 -5.37 -6.05
C TRP A 444 -0.42 -4.36 -7.19
N ASP A 445 -0.63 -4.80 -8.43
CA ASP A 445 -0.66 -3.99 -9.64
C ASP A 445 -2.02 -3.28 -9.87
N GLY A 446 -2.97 -3.42 -8.98
CA GLY A 446 -4.29 -2.79 -9.03
C GLY A 446 -5.34 -3.55 -9.83
N ILE A 447 -5.00 -4.70 -10.42
CA ILE A 447 -5.96 -5.50 -11.20
C ILE A 447 -6.84 -6.36 -10.28
N GLY A 448 -8.03 -6.69 -10.79
CA GLY A 448 -8.92 -7.66 -10.17
C GLY A 448 -9.57 -7.17 -8.88
N LEU A 449 -9.77 -5.84 -8.73
CA LEU A 449 -10.47 -5.29 -7.59
C LEU A 449 -11.82 -5.95 -7.42
N GLN A 450 -12.04 -6.57 -6.26
CA GLN A 450 -13.29 -7.21 -5.91
C GLN A 450 -13.53 -7.19 -4.40
N LYS A 451 -14.80 -7.20 -4.02
CA LYS A 451 -15.19 -7.38 -2.62
C LYS A 451 -14.82 -8.79 -2.17
N TYR A 452 -14.10 -8.88 -1.05
CA TYR A 452 -13.67 -10.15 -0.46
C TYR A 452 -14.62 -10.64 0.62
N LEU A 453 -14.98 -9.77 1.57
CA LEU A 453 -15.95 -10.08 2.63
C LEU A 453 -16.63 -8.80 3.15
N SER A 454 -17.78 -8.98 3.84
CA SER A 454 -18.56 -7.85 4.39
C SER A 454 -18.10 -7.44 5.79
N GLY A 455 -16.84 -7.65 6.15
CA GLY A 455 -16.22 -7.24 7.41
C GLY A 455 -15.15 -6.18 7.19
N THR A 456 -14.59 -5.68 8.28
CA THR A 456 -13.53 -4.66 8.32
C THR A 456 -12.38 -5.09 9.21
N SER A 457 -11.31 -4.30 9.28
CA SER A 457 -10.15 -4.56 10.14
C SER A 457 -9.54 -5.95 9.91
N LEU A 458 -9.45 -6.35 8.63
CA LEU A 458 -8.89 -7.63 8.26
C LEU A 458 -7.39 -7.66 8.57
N VAL A 459 -6.92 -8.78 9.11
CA VAL A 459 -5.51 -9.19 9.10
C VAL A 459 -5.39 -10.58 8.51
N ILE A 460 -4.24 -10.87 7.93
CA ILE A 460 -3.95 -12.11 7.23
C ILE A 460 -2.81 -12.83 7.93
N GLY A 461 -2.95 -14.13 8.14
CA GLY A 461 -1.86 -14.99 8.57
C GLY A 461 -0.89 -15.18 7.41
N LEU A 462 0.35 -14.84 7.67
CA LEU A 462 1.47 -14.87 6.71
C LEU A 462 2.10 -16.26 6.60
#